data_ec5c83cdb081cb9277b2b4a37be06a16
#
_entry.id   ec5c83cdb081cb9277b2b4a37be06a16
#
_cell.length_a   1.000
_cell.length_b   1.000
_cell.length_c   1.000
_cell.angle_alpha   90.00
_cell.angle_beta   90.00
_cell.angle_gamma   90.00
#
_symmetry.space_group_name_H-M   'P 1'
#
loop_
_entity.id
_entity.type
_entity.pdbx_description
1 polymer ?
#
loop_
_entity_poly.entity_id
_entity_poly.type
_entity_poly.pdbx_seq_one_letter_code
_entity_poly.pdbx_strand_id
1 'polypeptide(L)'
;MSATTDAKAAARAGQVRGRISGYPTTVRRQAVKDPTAGCHDEHMTGERNVLGGELEPCGLDPVTGFYRDGNCATGPEDLGSHTVCTVVTAEFLRFQAETGNDLITPRPEYAFPGLRPGDRWCVVAARWRLAYDAGMAAPVVLAATHERSLDVVPLDALREFAVDVPSDPSSLL
;
A
#
# COMPACT_ATOMS: atom_id res chain seq x y z
N MET A 1 10.13 -61.25 2.57
CA MET A 1 9.62 -61.60 3.90
C MET A 1 8.84 -60.40 4.37
N SER A 2 7.54 -60.35 4.10
CA SER A 2 6.41 -60.68 5.00
C SER A 2 6.45 -59.83 6.28
N ALA A 3 5.43 -59.13 6.72
CA ALA A 3 3.98 -59.25 6.62
C ALA A 3 3.34 -57.89 7.03
N THR A 4 2.34 -57.43 6.37
CA THR A 4 0.89 -57.28 6.69
C THR A 4 0.51 -57.30 8.16
N THR A 5 -0.23 -56.30 8.64
CA THR A 5 -1.45 -56.51 9.38
C THR A 5 -2.39 -55.30 9.37
N ASP A 6 -3.57 -55.57 8.91
CA ASP A 6 -4.87 -54.91 8.98
C ASP A 6 -5.36 -54.74 10.44
N ALA A 7 -6.10 -53.67 10.74
CA ALA A 7 -7.12 -53.69 11.79
C ALA A 7 -8.20 -52.62 11.59
N LYS A 8 -9.32 -53.06 11.17
CA LYS A 8 -10.67 -52.54 11.02
C LYS A 8 -11.40 -52.52 12.36
N ALA A 9 -12.08 -51.42 12.72
CA ALA A 9 -13.24 -51.43 13.63
C ALA A 9 -13.95 -50.06 13.53
N ALA A 10 -15.05 -49.95 12.90
CA ALA A 10 -16.44 -50.26 13.28
C ALA A 10 -17.11 -49.16 14.16
N ALA A 11 -18.06 -48.56 13.51
CA ALA A 11 -19.22 -47.76 13.89
C ALA A 11 -19.75 -47.83 15.32
N ARG A 12 -20.28 -46.69 15.81
CA ARG A 12 -21.55 -46.66 16.58
C ARG A 12 -22.28 -45.33 16.36
N ALA A 13 -23.46 -45.45 15.79
CA ALA A 13 -24.51 -44.45 15.75
C ALA A 13 -25.11 -44.25 17.15
N GLY A 14 -25.30 -42.98 17.53
CA GLY A 14 -26.04 -42.59 18.72
C GLY A 14 -27.05 -41.51 18.35
N GLN A 15 -28.27 -41.95 18.17
CA GLN A 15 -29.45 -41.15 17.88
C GLN A 15 -30.03 -40.63 19.20
N VAL A 16 -30.04 -39.31 19.40
CA VAL A 16 -30.77 -38.69 20.54
C VAL A 16 -31.87 -37.80 19.97
N ARG A 17 -33.10 -38.25 20.18
CA ARG A 17 -34.33 -37.47 19.99
C ARG A 17 -34.50 -36.51 21.17
N GLY A 18 -34.74 -35.23 20.92
CA GLY A 18 -35.04 -34.26 21.95
C GLY A 18 -35.80 -33.03 21.44
N ARG A 19 -37.14 -33.12 21.51
CA ARG A 19 -38.15 -32.09 21.73
C ARG A 19 -38.00 -30.72 21.10
N ILE A 20 -38.89 -30.45 20.17
CA ILE A 20 -39.35 -29.12 19.74
C ILE A 20 -40.12 -28.44 20.87
N SER A 21 -39.69 -27.28 21.31
CA SER A 21 -40.46 -26.35 22.14
C SER A 21 -40.48 -24.97 21.49
N GLY A 22 -41.69 -24.44 21.40
CA GLY A 22 -42.19 -23.32 20.61
C GLY A 22 -41.41 -22.01 20.69
N TYR A 23 -41.32 -21.36 19.55
CA TYR A 23 -40.89 -19.96 19.42
C TYR A 23 -42.10 -19.04 19.43
N PRO A 24 -42.09 -17.98 20.23
CA PRO A 24 -43.07 -16.90 20.06
C PRO A 24 -42.70 -16.03 18.88
N THR A 25 -43.62 -15.92 17.95
CA THR A 25 -43.57 -15.02 16.80
C THR A 25 -43.74 -13.58 17.27
N THR A 26 -42.62 -12.84 17.44
CA THR A 26 -42.66 -11.41 17.56
C THR A 26 -42.03 -10.82 16.28
N VAL A 27 -42.88 -10.48 15.35
CA VAL A 27 -42.50 -9.71 14.14
C VAL A 27 -42.14 -8.31 14.60
N ARG A 28 -40.85 -8.06 14.80
CA ARG A 28 -40.31 -6.70 14.86
C ARG A 28 -40.26 -6.15 13.46
N ARG A 29 -41.06 -5.11 13.19
CA ARG A 29 -40.96 -4.27 11.99
C ARG A 29 -39.53 -3.78 11.88
N GLN A 30 -38.80 -4.27 10.88
CA GLN A 30 -37.54 -3.70 10.45
C GLN A 30 -37.85 -2.35 9.81
N ALA A 31 -37.29 -1.28 10.37
CA ALA A 31 -37.26 0.03 9.74
C ALA A 31 -36.50 -0.09 8.41
N VAL A 32 -37.17 0.22 7.34
CA VAL A 32 -36.59 0.36 6.00
C VAL A 32 -35.59 1.51 6.11
N LYS A 33 -34.31 1.19 6.02
CA LYS A 33 -33.24 2.20 5.87
C LYS A 33 -33.36 2.79 4.49
N ASP A 34 -33.52 4.11 4.44
CA ASP A 34 -33.50 4.95 3.26
C ASP A 34 -32.20 4.73 2.47
N PRO A 35 -32.23 4.41 1.14
CA PRO A 35 -31.01 4.13 0.36
C PRO A 35 -30.32 5.38 -0.20
N THR A 36 -30.61 6.58 0.34
CA THR A 36 -30.09 7.86 -0.18
C THR A 36 -29.04 8.54 0.69
N ALA A 37 -28.47 7.85 1.70
CA ALA A 37 -27.30 8.34 2.42
C ALA A 37 -26.06 7.59 1.95
N GLY A 38 -25.69 7.78 0.70
CA GLY A 38 -24.36 7.41 0.17
C GLY A 38 -23.35 8.45 0.62
N CYS A 39 -23.00 8.48 1.91
CA CYS A 39 -21.72 9.02 2.33
C CYS A 39 -20.69 7.96 1.96
N HIS A 40 -19.96 8.20 0.87
CA HIS A 40 -18.66 7.62 0.69
C HIS A 40 -17.84 8.14 1.87
N ASP A 41 -17.72 7.31 2.90
CA ASP A 41 -16.70 7.45 3.93
C ASP A 41 -15.40 7.07 3.22
N GLU A 42 -14.85 8.03 2.45
CA GLU A 42 -13.52 7.95 1.92
C GLU A 42 -12.63 7.81 3.15
N HIS A 43 -11.91 6.75 3.18
CA HIS A 43 -10.93 6.37 4.16
C HIS A 43 -9.91 7.51 4.32
N MET A 44 -10.27 8.53 5.10
CA MET A 44 -9.40 9.63 5.46
C MET A 44 -8.34 9.04 6.41
N THR A 45 -7.19 8.71 5.86
CA THR A 45 -6.07 8.17 6.65
C THR A 45 -5.56 9.16 7.69
N GLY A 46 -5.97 10.43 7.61
CA GLY A 46 -5.48 11.50 8.46
C GLY A 46 -4.00 11.86 8.19
N GLU A 47 -3.37 11.21 7.23
CA GLU A 47 -1.99 11.45 6.84
C GLU A 47 -1.88 12.55 5.79
N ARG A 48 -0.80 13.32 5.85
CA ARG A 48 -0.58 14.48 4.99
C ARG A 48 0.52 14.24 3.99
N ASN A 49 0.35 14.85 2.82
CA ASN A 49 1.42 14.94 1.83
C ASN A 49 2.36 16.13 2.12
N VAL A 50 3.47 16.19 1.39
CA VAL A 50 4.49 17.25 1.53
C VAL A 50 4.00 18.65 1.20
N LEU A 51 2.82 18.79 0.60
CA LEU A 51 2.17 20.07 0.32
C LEU A 51 1.20 20.50 1.44
N GLY A 52 1.03 19.67 2.48
CA GLY A 52 0.13 19.90 3.61
C GLY A 52 -1.33 19.51 3.36
N GLY A 53 -1.65 18.96 2.18
CA GLY A 53 -2.94 18.38 1.84
C GLY A 53 -3.07 16.94 2.32
N GLU A 54 -4.18 16.30 1.98
CA GLU A 54 -4.39 14.88 2.21
C GLU A 54 -3.42 14.04 1.37
N LEU A 55 -2.96 12.90 1.91
CA LEU A 55 -2.07 11.99 1.20
C LEU A 55 -2.86 11.23 0.12
N GLU A 56 -2.51 11.43 -1.15
CA GLU A 56 -3.11 10.73 -2.27
C GLU A 56 -2.47 9.35 -2.51
N PRO A 57 -3.19 8.41 -3.15
CA PRO A 57 -2.63 7.12 -3.54
C PRO A 57 -1.45 7.27 -4.50
N CYS A 58 -0.35 6.55 -4.24
CA CYS A 58 0.81 6.48 -5.14
C CYS A 58 0.56 5.51 -6.31
N GLY A 59 0.10 4.28 -6.04
CA GLY A 59 -0.19 3.31 -7.10
C GLY A 59 -0.61 1.93 -6.61
N LEU A 60 -1.42 1.25 -7.45
CA LEU A 60 -1.94 -0.10 -7.19
C LEU A 60 -1.42 -1.14 -8.20
N ASP A 61 -0.68 -0.72 -9.23
CA ASP A 61 -0.10 -1.63 -10.22
C ASP A 61 1.31 -1.15 -10.62
N PRO A 62 2.34 -1.77 -10.01
CA PRO A 62 2.31 -2.73 -8.91
C PRO A 62 1.84 -2.10 -7.59
N VAL A 63 1.18 -2.89 -6.72
CA VAL A 63 0.74 -2.41 -5.41
C VAL A 63 1.95 -1.97 -4.59
N THR A 64 1.99 -0.68 -4.24
CA THR A 64 3.10 -0.07 -3.51
C THR A 64 2.76 0.25 -2.05
N GLY A 65 3.70 0.89 -1.34
CA GLY A 65 3.58 1.26 0.05
C GLY A 65 4.16 0.22 1.00
N PHE A 66 4.54 0.66 2.19
CA PHE A 66 5.01 -0.23 3.26
C PHE A 66 3.91 -1.23 3.65
N TYR A 67 2.68 -0.75 3.77
CA TYR A 67 1.49 -1.56 4.10
C TYR A 67 0.86 -2.30 2.91
N ARG A 68 1.39 -2.10 1.69
CA ARG A 68 0.84 -2.70 0.45
C ARG A 68 -0.62 -2.30 0.20
N ASP A 69 -0.96 -1.06 0.47
CA ASP A 69 -2.28 -0.46 0.30
C ASP A 69 -2.34 0.58 -0.84
N GLY A 70 -1.21 0.79 -1.53
CA GLY A 70 -1.08 1.76 -2.61
C GLY A 70 -0.67 3.16 -2.15
N ASN A 71 -0.51 3.40 -0.85
CA ASN A 71 -0.18 4.69 -0.27
C ASN A 71 1.25 4.71 0.28
N CYS A 72 1.89 5.89 0.26
CA CYS A 72 3.18 6.11 0.91
C CYS A 72 3.00 6.44 2.41
N ALA A 73 1.99 5.85 3.04
CA ALA A 73 1.73 5.92 4.46
C ALA A 73 2.86 5.25 5.26
N THR A 74 3.14 5.76 6.46
CA THR A 74 4.25 5.29 7.29
C THR A 74 3.87 5.24 8.77
N GLY A 75 4.57 4.42 9.54
CA GLY A 75 4.36 4.24 10.98
C GLY A 75 5.65 3.87 11.70
N PRO A 76 5.58 3.62 13.02
CA PRO A 76 6.74 3.30 13.84
C PRO A 76 7.50 2.04 13.39
N GLU A 77 6.81 1.11 12.73
CA GLU A 77 7.36 -0.13 12.19
C GLU A 77 8.11 0.07 10.86
N ASP A 78 7.81 1.13 10.11
CA ASP A 78 8.50 1.48 8.86
C ASP A 78 9.81 2.22 9.15
N LEU A 79 10.81 1.49 9.60
CA LEU A 79 12.14 2.04 9.91
C LEU A 79 12.84 2.67 8.71
N GLY A 80 12.42 2.29 7.50
CA GLY A 80 12.98 2.82 6.25
C GLY A 80 12.36 4.14 5.82
N SER A 81 11.15 4.48 6.28
CA SER A 81 10.35 5.59 5.78
C SER A 81 10.09 5.51 4.28
N HIS A 82 9.22 4.57 3.86
CA HIS A 82 8.81 4.38 2.45
C HIS A 82 7.81 5.47 2.03
N THR A 83 8.25 6.71 2.00
CA THR A 83 7.39 7.89 2.03
C THR A 83 7.42 8.72 0.75
N VAL A 84 8.35 8.47 -0.19
CA VAL A 84 8.45 9.23 -1.44
C VAL A 84 7.78 8.48 -2.58
N CYS A 85 6.68 9.01 -3.12
CA CYS A 85 6.02 8.46 -4.30
C CYS A 85 6.80 8.85 -5.57
N THR A 86 7.44 7.87 -6.17
CA THR A 86 8.39 8.05 -7.27
C THR A 86 7.86 7.39 -8.54
N VAL A 87 7.98 8.06 -9.69
CA VAL A 87 7.86 7.44 -11.00
C VAL A 87 9.24 6.95 -11.40
N VAL A 88 9.50 5.64 -11.28
CA VAL A 88 10.87 5.13 -11.43
C VAL A 88 11.35 5.20 -12.88
N THR A 89 12.63 5.55 -13.06
CA THR A 89 13.32 5.58 -14.36
C THR A 89 14.34 4.45 -14.46
N ALA A 90 14.81 4.15 -15.67
CA ALA A 90 15.84 3.13 -15.86
C ALA A 90 17.16 3.49 -15.14
N GLU A 91 17.52 4.77 -15.15
CA GLU A 91 18.71 5.29 -14.47
C GLU A 91 18.58 5.16 -12.96
N PHE A 92 17.44 5.56 -12.40
CA PHE A 92 17.15 5.44 -10.98
C PHE A 92 17.20 3.98 -10.54
N LEU A 93 16.54 3.08 -11.25
CA LEU A 93 16.50 1.64 -10.92
C LEU A 93 17.90 1.02 -10.93
N ARG A 94 18.71 1.34 -11.94
CA ARG A 94 20.11 0.88 -12.02
C ARG A 94 20.93 1.40 -10.85
N PHE A 95 20.85 2.70 -10.54
CA PHE A 95 21.54 3.30 -9.41
C PHE A 95 21.14 2.67 -8.08
N GLN A 96 19.83 2.40 -7.88
CA GLN A 96 19.35 1.72 -6.69
C GLN A 96 19.96 0.32 -6.57
N ALA A 97 20.00 -0.46 -7.64
CA ALA A 97 20.60 -1.80 -7.64
C ALA A 97 22.10 -1.75 -7.31
N GLU A 98 22.85 -0.83 -7.94
CA GLU A 98 24.28 -0.63 -7.72
C GLU A 98 24.61 -0.22 -6.27
N THR A 99 23.69 0.50 -5.62
CA THR A 99 23.83 0.94 -4.22
C THR A 99 23.20 -0.01 -3.20
N GLY A 100 22.84 -1.22 -3.63
CA GLY A 100 22.37 -2.30 -2.75
C GLY A 100 20.86 -2.28 -2.44
N ASN A 101 20.08 -1.53 -3.22
CA ASN A 101 18.62 -1.53 -3.15
C ASN A 101 18.03 -2.01 -4.49
N ASP A 102 18.13 -3.31 -4.75
CA ASP A 102 17.64 -3.90 -6.00
C ASP A 102 16.11 -3.88 -6.05
N LEU A 103 15.57 -2.98 -6.85
CA LEU A 103 14.15 -2.83 -7.15
C LEU A 103 13.75 -3.46 -8.49
N ILE A 104 14.67 -4.09 -9.21
CA ILE A 104 14.44 -4.68 -10.54
C ILE A 104 14.10 -6.15 -10.42
N THR A 105 14.84 -6.88 -9.57
CA THR A 105 14.68 -8.33 -9.45
C THR A 105 13.38 -8.70 -8.71
N PRO A 106 12.49 -9.51 -9.32
CA PRO A 106 11.31 -9.99 -8.64
C PRO A 106 11.64 -10.79 -7.38
N ARG A 107 10.83 -10.60 -6.33
CA ARG A 107 10.94 -11.32 -5.05
C ARG A 107 9.57 -11.86 -4.66
N PRO A 108 9.21 -13.05 -5.14
CA PRO A 108 7.90 -13.66 -4.90
C PRO A 108 7.59 -13.84 -3.40
N GLU A 109 8.60 -14.08 -2.57
CA GLU A 109 8.47 -14.22 -1.11
C GLU A 109 7.96 -12.96 -0.41
N TYR A 110 8.08 -11.79 -1.05
CA TYR A 110 7.56 -10.51 -0.59
C TYR A 110 6.42 -9.97 -1.47
N ALA A 111 5.85 -10.81 -2.34
CA ALA A 111 4.87 -10.40 -3.34
C ALA A 111 5.33 -9.18 -4.17
N PHE A 112 6.64 -9.09 -4.44
CA PHE A 112 7.27 -8.01 -5.18
C PHE A 112 7.59 -8.46 -6.61
N PRO A 113 6.93 -7.88 -7.65
CA PRO A 113 7.07 -8.33 -9.03
C PRO A 113 8.35 -7.82 -9.72
N GLY A 114 9.13 -6.95 -9.06
CA GLY A 114 10.17 -6.14 -9.71
C GLY A 114 9.57 -4.94 -10.45
N LEU A 115 10.28 -3.83 -10.48
CA LEU A 115 9.83 -2.59 -11.09
C LEU A 115 10.39 -2.41 -12.50
N ARG A 116 9.63 -1.69 -13.32
CA ARG A 116 10.00 -1.27 -14.67
C ARG A 116 9.95 0.26 -14.75
N PRO A 117 10.70 0.89 -15.65
CA PRO A 117 10.57 2.32 -15.90
C PRO A 117 9.13 2.73 -16.18
N GLY A 118 8.66 3.76 -15.47
CA GLY A 118 7.27 4.23 -15.51
C GLY A 118 6.38 3.75 -14.37
N ASP A 119 6.77 2.71 -13.64
CA ASP A 119 6.04 2.26 -12.45
C ASP A 119 6.09 3.32 -11.35
N ARG A 120 5.02 3.39 -10.54
CA ARG A 120 5.00 4.20 -9.32
C ARG A 120 5.37 3.34 -8.12
N TRP A 121 6.21 3.89 -7.25
CA TRP A 121 6.67 3.18 -6.08
C TRP A 121 6.94 4.09 -4.90
N CYS A 122 6.52 3.68 -3.70
CA CYS A 122 6.87 4.36 -2.45
C CYS A 122 8.30 3.98 -2.07
N VAL A 123 9.23 4.87 -2.37
CA VAL A 123 10.66 4.68 -2.12
C VAL A 123 11.02 5.18 -0.73
N VAL A 124 11.97 4.50 -0.10
CA VAL A 124 12.61 4.97 1.15
C VAL A 124 13.20 6.36 0.93
N ALA A 125 12.82 7.33 1.78
CA ALA A 125 13.23 8.74 1.63
C ALA A 125 14.76 8.92 1.53
N ALA A 126 15.53 8.22 2.36
CA ALA A 126 16.99 8.27 2.32
C ALA A 126 17.57 7.69 1.01
N ARG A 127 16.90 6.70 0.40
CA ARG A 127 17.33 6.13 -0.89
C ARG A 127 17.08 7.06 -2.05
N TRP A 128 15.94 7.77 -2.02
CA TRP A 128 15.68 8.81 -3.00
C TRP A 128 16.67 9.97 -2.86
N ARG A 129 16.94 10.41 -1.62
CA ARG A 129 17.93 11.46 -1.35
C ARG A 129 19.32 11.08 -1.84
N LEU A 130 19.76 9.85 -1.62
CA LEU A 130 21.05 9.37 -2.13
C LEU A 130 21.13 9.47 -3.66
N ALA A 131 20.05 9.12 -4.36
CA ALA A 131 19.96 9.25 -5.81
C ALA A 131 19.97 10.72 -6.26
N TYR A 132 19.28 11.60 -5.50
CA TYR A 132 19.28 13.04 -5.77
C TYR A 132 20.70 13.62 -5.68
N ASP A 133 21.41 13.33 -4.61
CA ASP A 133 22.79 13.80 -4.39
C ASP A 133 23.78 13.27 -5.45
N ALA A 134 23.45 12.16 -6.10
CA ALA A 134 24.21 11.55 -7.20
C ALA A 134 23.75 12.01 -8.60
N GLY A 135 22.72 12.87 -8.70
CA GLY A 135 22.15 13.29 -10.00
C GLY A 135 21.33 12.19 -10.71
N MET A 136 20.87 11.18 -9.97
CA MET A 136 20.14 10.01 -10.48
C MET A 136 18.72 9.91 -9.91
N ALA A 137 18.19 11.01 -9.35
CA ALA A 137 16.84 11.03 -8.79
C ALA A 137 15.78 10.79 -9.87
N ALA A 138 14.72 10.07 -9.47
CA ALA A 138 13.56 9.87 -10.33
C ALA A 138 12.46 10.90 -10.00
N PRO A 139 11.55 11.17 -10.96
CA PRO A 139 10.41 12.06 -10.77
C PRO A 139 9.54 11.68 -9.58
N VAL A 140 8.92 12.68 -8.94
CA VAL A 140 8.14 12.55 -7.69
C VAL A 140 6.72 13.07 -7.90
N VAL A 141 5.75 12.39 -7.29
CA VAL A 141 4.35 12.84 -7.16
C VAL A 141 4.18 13.43 -5.77
N LEU A 142 4.16 14.77 -5.65
CA LEU A 142 4.14 15.45 -4.35
C LEU A 142 2.85 15.20 -3.57
N ALA A 143 1.70 15.16 -4.26
CA ALA A 143 0.41 14.89 -3.64
C ALA A 143 0.33 13.48 -3.01
N ALA A 144 1.13 12.54 -3.50
CA ALA A 144 1.23 11.16 -3.00
C ALA A 144 2.50 10.89 -2.18
N THR A 145 3.32 11.93 -1.91
CA THR A 145 4.53 11.84 -1.09
C THR A 145 4.21 12.32 0.33
N HIS A 146 4.43 11.47 1.31
CA HIS A 146 4.08 11.71 2.70
C HIS A 146 4.93 12.83 3.34
N GLU A 147 4.33 13.66 4.21
CA GLU A 147 5.01 14.81 4.86
C GLU A 147 6.28 14.42 5.62
N ARG A 148 6.36 13.22 6.19
CA ARG A 148 7.57 12.72 6.87
C ARG A 148 8.79 12.54 5.95
N SER A 149 8.61 12.58 4.64
CA SER A 149 9.76 12.67 3.72
C SER A 149 10.61 13.91 3.98
N LEU A 150 10.00 14.99 4.49
CA LEU A 150 10.68 16.24 4.79
C LEU A 150 11.69 16.14 5.95
N ASP A 151 11.61 15.10 6.77
CA ASP A 151 12.60 14.79 7.81
C ASP A 151 13.98 14.44 7.18
N VAL A 152 14.00 14.01 5.91
CA VAL A 152 15.20 13.54 5.22
C VAL A 152 15.50 14.34 3.95
N VAL A 153 14.45 14.73 3.20
CA VAL A 153 14.56 15.37 1.90
C VAL A 153 13.98 16.78 1.95
N PRO A 154 14.73 17.83 1.63
CA PRO A 154 14.18 19.19 1.55
C PRO A 154 13.06 19.28 0.51
N LEU A 155 12.01 20.05 0.79
CA LEU A 155 10.88 20.22 -0.13
C LEU A 155 11.31 20.73 -1.49
N ASP A 156 12.29 21.63 -1.56
CA ASP A 156 12.78 22.20 -2.82
C ASP A 156 13.41 21.11 -3.71
N ALA A 157 14.13 20.14 -3.13
CA ALA A 157 14.65 19.00 -3.88
C ALA A 157 13.53 18.11 -4.47
N LEU A 158 12.45 17.89 -3.70
CA LEU A 158 11.28 17.16 -4.19
C LEU A 158 10.57 17.93 -5.32
N ARG A 159 10.43 19.25 -5.17
CA ARG A 159 9.80 20.12 -6.18
C ARG A 159 10.54 20.17 -7.49
N GLU A 160 11.87 20.12 -7.48
CA GLU A 160 12.70 20.07 -8.66
C GLU A 160 12.36 18.86 -9.56
N PHE A 161 11.94 17.76 -8.97
CA PHE A 161 11.59 16.51 -9.64
C PHE A 161 10.07 16.24 -9.67
N ALA A 162 9.24 17.20 -9.29
CA ALA A 162 7.79 17.04 -9.25
C ALA A 162 7.17 16.91 -10.64
N VAL A 163 6.22 15.96 -10.78
CA VAL A 163 5.45 15.75 -12.03
C VAL A 163 4.00 16.19 -11.93
N ASP A 164 3.54 16.53 -10.73
CA ASP A 164 2.16 16.93 -10.41
C ASP A 164 2.01 18.41 -10.06
N VAL A 165 3.08 19.19 -10.15
CA VAL A 165 3.03 20.65 -10.02
C VAL A 165 3.06 21.25 -11.42
N PRO A 166 2.10 22.16 -11.76
CA PRO A 166 2.16 22.88 -13.03
C PRO A 166 3.49 23.61 -13.18
N SER A 167 4.10 23.48 -14.35
CA SER A 167 5.37 24.15 -14.69
C SER A 167 5.25 25.68 -14.72
N ASP A 168 4.02 26.20 -14.76
CA ASP A 168 3.68 27.63 -14.77
C ASP A 168 2.93 28.02 -13.49
N PRO A 169 3.57 28.81 -12.58
CA PRO A 169 2.90 29.33 -11.38
C PRO A 169 1.67 30.20 -11.69
N SER A 170 1.56 30.73 -12.90
CA SER A 170 0.42 31.57 -13.31
C SER A 170 -0.86 30.77 -13.55
N SER A 171 -0.79 29.45 -13.64
CA SER A 171 -1.95 28.56 -13.81
C SER A 171 -2.70 28.28 -12.51
N LEU A 172 -2.23 28.82 -11.36
CA LEU A 172 -2.84 28.67 -10.03
C LEU A 172 -3.67 29.88 -9.59
N LEU A 173 -3.89 30.87 -10.49
CA LEU A 173 -4.70 32.07 -10.21
C LEU A 173 -6.07 31.97 -10.95
#